data_2795f371c75974d82df1754aae11967f
#
_entry.id   2795f371c75974d82df1754aae11967f
#
_cell.length_a   1.000
_cell.length_b   1.000
_cell.length_c   1.000
_cell.angle_alpha   90.00
_cell.angle_beta   90.00
_cell.angle_gamma   90.00
#
_symmetry.space_group_name_H-M   'P 1'
#
loop_
_entity.id
_entity.type
_entity.pdbx_description
1 polymer ?
#
loop_
_entity_poly.entity_id
_entity_poly.type
_entity_poly.pdbx_seq_one_letter_code
_entity_poly.pdbx_strand_id
1 'polypeptide(L)'
;MNMRKNILVSIGVCGLVVMAVACGGNKKTEETKDGKLTYTPQINEVTVVKLERKDFARQLLSNGKLVASRKSALQFRTTGKIAAIDVRNGEYVSSGAVIATVDRPDLKLSQESSRLSLQKAELDLYDYLVGQGYSAGDTTSVPADLLAMAKMKSGYSAAKNDFARSSYEIAGTVLHAPFSGRVADIKQKPFDQSPSGTFCTIVDDSVLEVDFSVMESEYSFLSVGLPVRIRPFADETKEYSGKVTAINPLVNEKGQISVTAQVRNDGSLIDGMNVRVIVERMIPGQLVVPRSAVVIRDNLDVLFTCTDDGKAHWTYVTILYSNGESYVVEANKDRNAELNEGDQVIVSGNLNLADNSDVLVKR
;
A
#
# COMPACT_ATOMS: atom_id res chain seq x y z
N MET A 1 15.46 -46.81 22.20
CA MET A 1 16.72 -47.51 21.88
C MET A 1 17.77 -46.41 21.82
N ASN A 2 18.33 -46.11 23.02
CA ASN A 2 19.75 -46.20 23.43
C ASN A 2 20.73 -45.53 22.46
N MET A 3 21.56 -44.57 22.84
CA MET A 3 22.63 -44.52 23.84
C MET A 3 23.16 -43.07 23.84
N ARG A 4 23.29 -42.31 24.93
CA ARG A 4 24.30 -42.25 26.00
C ARG A 4 25.78 -42.35 25.52
N LYS A 5 26.52 -41.23 25.80
CA LYS A 5 27.88 -41.18 26.46
C LYS A 5 28.37 -39.73 26.38
N ASN A 6 28.48 -38.96 27.44
CA ASN A 6 29.46 -38.90 28.56
C ASN A 6 30.90 -38.82 28.09
N ILE A 7 31.63 -37.87 28.70
CA ILE A 7 33.01 -37.91 29.27
C ILE A 7 33.60 -36.50 29.25
N LEU A 8 33.87 -35.89 30.30
CA LEU A 8 34.76 -35.86 31.48
C LEU A 8 35.71 -34.64 31.40
N VAL A 9 35.54 -33.70 32.32
CA VAL A 9 36.41 -33.21 33.40
C VAL A 9 37.94 -33.32 33.16
N SER A 10 38.61 -32.17 33.25
CA SER A 10 39.98 -32.13 33.75
C SER A 10 40.26 -30.85 34.54
N ILE A 11 40.50 -31.02 35.78
CA ILE A 11 41.01 -30.11 36.81
C ILE A 11 42.53 -29.99 36.64
N GLY A 12 43.04 -28.77 36.71
CA GLY A 12 44.48 -28.53 36.81
C GLY A 12 44.77 -27.34 37.73
N VAL A 13 45.12 -27.68 38.96
CA VAL A 13 45.63 -26.79 40.02
C VAL A 13 47.12 -26.69 39.90
N CYS A 14 47.74 -25.58 40.33
CA CYS A 14 49.10 -25.23 40.74
C CYS A 14 49.63 -24.00 39.97
N GLY A 15 50.19 -22.99 40.56
CA GLY A 15 50.86 -22.84 41.81
C GLY A 15 51.25 -21.39 42.06
N LEU A 16 51.31 -21.10 43.27
CA LEU A 16 51.74 -19.88 43.95
C LEU A 16 53.26 -19.65 43.78
N VAL A 17 53.71 -18.48 43.35
CA VAL A 17 55.04 -18.00 43.64
C VAL A 17 55.01 -16.54 44.09
N VAL A 18 55.28 -16.38 45.38
CA VAL A 18 55.59 -15.12 46.04
C VAL A 18 57.09 -14.85 45.80
N MET A 19 57.43 -13.66 45.29
CA MET A 19 58.76 -13.07 45.53
C MET A 19 58.63 -11.61 45.89
N ALA A 20 58.81 -11.34 47.15
CA ALA A 20 59.13 -10.01 47.69
C ALA A 20 60.63 -9.72 47.45
N VAL A 21 60.87 -8.53 46.89
CA VAL A 21 62.18 -7.90 47.02
C VAL A 21 61.96 -6.47 47.51
N ALA A 22 62.38 -6.23 48.74
CA ALA A 22 62.49 -4.93 49.36
C ALA A 22 63.89 -4.34 49.07
N CYS A 23 63.91 -3.02 48.96
CA CYS A 23 64.97 -2.06 49.33
C CYS A 23 64.90 -0.88 48.39
N GLY A 24 64.75 0.32 48.77
CA GLY A 24 65.24 1.08 49.89
C GLY A 24 65.61 2.46 49.33
N GLY A 25 65.22 3.52 49.95
CA GLY A 25 65.88 4.79 49.60
C GLY A 25 65.04 6.02 49.52
N ASN A 26 64.89 6.62 50.62
CA ASN A 26 65.06 8.05 50.94
C ASN A 26 63.89 9.04 50.80
N LYS A 27 63.55 9.56 51.95
CA LYS A 27 62.70 10.67 52.32
C LYS A 27 62.97 11.95 51.49
N LYS A 28 61.95 12.55 51.01
CA LYS A 28 61.75 13.99 51.22
C LYS A 28 60.24 14.24 51.39
N THR A 29 59.90 14.62 52.59
CA THR A 29 58.64 15.21 53.02
C THR A 29 58.61 16.59 52.37
N GLU A 30 57.73 16.77 51.40
CA GLU A 30 57.23 18.09 51.02
C GLU A 30 55.72 18.14 51.36
N GLU A 31 55.41 18.96 52.35
CA GLU A 31 54.09 19.44 52.68
C GLU A 31 53.49 20.06 51.45
N THR A 32 52.50 19.42 50.87
CA THR A 32 51.64 20.07 49.87
C THR A 32 50.40 20.54 50.55
N LYS A 33 50.33 21.84 50.64
CA LYS A 33 49.20 22.66 50.98
C LYS A 33 47.93 22.23 50.29
N ASP A 34 46.80 22.44 51.00
CA ASP A 34 45.44 22.48 50.54
C ASP A 34 45.22 22.50 49.05
N GLY A 35 45.02 21.32 48.44
CA GLY A 35 44.46 21.19 47.11
C GLY A 35 42.94 21.28 47.16
N LYS A 36 42.41 22.49 47.31
CA LYS A 36 41.05 22.75 46.84
C LYS A 36 40.98 22.26 45.38
N LEU A 37 40.26 21.17 45.15
CA LEU A 37 39.82 20.80 43.83
C LEU A 37 39.06 22.00 43.27
N THR A 38 39.73 22.81 42.46
CA THR A 38 39.06 23.86 41.72
C THR A 38 38.18 23.15 40.68
N TYR A 39 36.91 23.00 40.99
CA TYR A 39 35.90 22.56 40.04
C TYR A 39 35.84 23.62 38.94
N THR A 40 36.48 23.32 37.82
CA THR A 40 36.27 24.15 36.60
C THR A 40 34.87 23.79 36.10
N PRO A 41 33.92 24.72 36.12
CA PRO A 41 32.61 24.42 35.59
C PRO A 41 32.74 24.05 34.12
N GLN A 42 32.32 22.85 33.80
CA GLN A 42 32.33 22.37 32.43
C GLN A 42 31.16 23.09 31.73
N ILE A 43 31.52 24.11 30.94
CA ILE A 43 30.53 24.83 30.13
C ILE A 43 30.06 23.88 29.02
N ASN A 44 28.79 23.52 29.02
CA ASN A 44 28.23 22.65 28.03
C ASN A 44 27.93 23.44 26.74
N GLU A 45 28.51 23.02 25.62
CA GLU A 45 28.17 23.56 24.31
C GLU A 45 26.79 23.03 23.88
N VAL A 46 25.88 23.93 23.55
CA VAL A 46 24.49 23.58 23.15
C VAL A 46 24.11 24.26 21.84
N THR A 47 23.19 23.63 21.11
CA THR A 47 22.52 24.26 19.96
C THR A 47 21.09 24.57 20.37
N VAL A 48 20.62 25.77 20.04
CA VAL A 48 19.27 26.22 20.33
C VAL A 48 18.47 26.49 19.09
N VAL A 49 17.17 26.34 19.19
CA VAL A 49 16.19 26.71 18.18
C VAL A 49 15.12 27.57 18.85
N LYS A 50 14.74 28.65 18.19
CA LYS A 50 13.64 29.49 18.65
C LYS A 50 12.33 28.74 18.53
N LEU A 51 11.57 28.67 19.63
CA LEU A 51 10.25 28.04 19.65
C LEU A 51 9.24 28.92 18.92
N GLU A 52 8.65 28.37 17.88
CA GLU A 52 7.66 29.08 17.06
C GLU A 52 6.40 28.24 16.90
N ARG A 53 5.27 28.93 16.75
CA ARG A 53 4.05 28.26 16.32
C ARG A 53 4.10 27.97 14.85
N LYS A 54 4.00 26.69 14.50
CA LYS A 54 4.03 26.22 13.12
C LYS A 54 2.88 25.25 12.85
N ASP A 55 2.54 25.10 11.59
CA ASP A 55 1.66 24.03 11.17
C ASP A 55 2.37 22.70 11.34
N PHE A 56 1.73 21.76 12.03
CA PHE A 56 2.28 20.44 12.32
C PHE A 56 1.59 19.38 11.49
N ALA A 57 2.36 18.61 10.73
CA ALA A 57 1.87 17.44 10.01
C ALA A 57 1.72 16.26 10.98
N ARG A 58 0.53 16.14 11.59
CA ARG A 58 0.19 14.93 12.36
C ARG A 58 0.08 13.75 11.44
N GLN A 59 0.74 12.64 11.81
CA GLN A 59 0.81 11.42 11.02
C GLN A 59 0.10 10.27 11.73
N LEU A 60 -0.67 9.51 10.95
CA LEU A 60 -1.22 8.23 11.33
C LEU A 60 -0.55 7.17 10.48
N LEU A 61 0.06 6.18 11.12
CA LEU A 61 0.79 5.09 10.49
C LEU A 61 -0.07 3.83 10.46
N SER A 62 -0.21 3.22 9.30
CA SER A 62 -0.88 1.93 9.14
C SER A 62 -0.16 1.06 8.12
N ASN A 63 -0.47 -0.23 8.12
CA ASN A 63 -0.07 -1.14 7.06
C ASN A 63 -1.26 -1.37 6.13
N GLY A 64 -0.99 -1.40 4.84
CA GLY A 64 -2.01 -1.60 3.82
C GLY A 64 -1.55 -2.59 2.75
N LYS A 65 -2.48 -2.89 1.86
CA LYS A 65 -2.24 -3.74 0.70
C LYS A 65 -2.68 -3.01 -0.55
N LEU A 66 -1.86 -3.08 -1.59
CA LEU A 66 -2.21 -2.57 -2.91
C LEU A 66 -3.21 -3.52 -3.59
N VAL A 67 -4.24 -2.94 -4.17
CA VAL A 67 -5.27 -3.64 -4.91
C VAL A 67 -5.48 -2.91 -6.24
N ALA A 68 -5.53 -3.66 -7.33
CA ALA A 68 -5.83 -3.06 -8.63
C ALA A 68 -7.27 -2.52 -8.67
N SER A 69 -7.44 -1.32 -9.23
CA SER A 69 -8.75 -0.69 -9.35
C SER A 69 -9.73 -1.50 -10.21
N ARG A 70 -9.20 -2.24 -11.19
CA ARG A 70 -9.98 -3.17 -12.02
C ARG A 70 -9.20 -4.47 -12.20
N LYS A 71 -9.88 -5.57 -11.92
CA LYS A 71 -9.35 -6.92 -12.05
C LYS A 71 -10.44 -7.84 -12.58
N SER A 72 -10.16 -8.63 -13.59
CA SER A 72 -11.10 -9.58 -14.17
C SER A 72 -10.46 -10.93 -14.37
N ALA A 73 -11.03 -11.94 -13.74
CA ALA A 73 -10.73 -13.33 -14.01
C ALA A 73 -11.46 -13.77 -15.28
N LEU A 74 -10.71 -14.11 -16.31
CA LEU A 74 -11.22 -14.52 -17.60
C LEU A 74 -11.35 -16.04 -17.67
N GLN A 75 -12.46 -16.52 -18.21
CA GLN A 75 -12.71 -17.92 -18.45
C GLN A 75 -13.35 -18.12 -19.82
N PHE A 76 -13.06 -19.24 -20.46
CA PHE A 76 -13.74 -19.63 -21.68
C PHE A 76 -15.20 -19.96 -21.40
N ARG A 77 -16.10 -19.53 -22.28
CA ARG A 77 -17.52 -19.93 -22.24
C ARG A 77 -17.69 -21.39 -22.67
N THR A 78 -16.78 -21.88 -23.50
CA THR A 78 -16.83 -23.20 -24.12
C THR A 78 -15.53 -23.93 -23.82
N THR A 79 -15.61 -25.13 -23.29
CA THR A 79 -14.45 -25.98 -23.04
C THR A 79 -13.97 -26.67 -24.33
N GLY A 80 -12.67 -26.87 -24.46
CA GLY A 80 -12.08 -27.53 -25.62
C GLY A 80 -10.55 -27.46 -25.57
N LYS A 81 -9.90 -27.96 -26.59
CA LYS A 81 -8.44 -27.90 -26.73
C LYS A 81 -8.00 -26.46 -27.08
N ILE A 82 -7.03 -25.92 -26.36
CA ILE A 82 -6.48 -24.60 -26.65
C ILE A 82 -5.73 -24.65 -27.98
N ALA A 83 -6.19 -23.86 -28.94
CA ALA A 83 -5.55 -23.77 -30.28
C ALA A 83 -4.33 -22.86 -30.24
N ALA A 84 -4.48 -21.69 -29.62
CA ALA A 84 -3.42 -20.69 -29.51
C ALA A 84 -3.59 -19.87 -28.21
N ILE A 85 -2.46 -19.34 -27.75
CA ILE A 85 -2.37 -18.33 -26.68
C ILE A 85 -1.53 -17.21 -27.26
N ASP A 86 -2.15 -16.04 -27.46
CA ASP A 86 -1.55 -14.93 -28.21
C ASP A 86 -0.80 -13.94 -27.32
N VAL A 87 -0.80 -14.18 -26.00
CA VAL A 87 -0.22 -13.28 -25.00
C VAL A 87 0.59 -14.04 -23.95
N ARG A 88 1.40 -13.32 -23.18
CA ARG A 88 2.23 -13.86 -22.08
C ARG A 88 1.90 -13.21 -20.75
N ASN A 89 2.21 -13.90 -19.65
CA ASN A 89 2.15 -13.30 -18.32
C ASN A 89 3.04 -12.05 -18.24
N GLY A 90 2.48 -10.95 -17.69
CA GLY A 90 3.13 -9.64 -17.60
C GLY A 90 2.96 -8.75 -18.83
N GLU A 91 2.46 -9.27 -19.95
CA GLU A 91 2.23 -8.51 -21.17
C GLU A 91 1.04 -7.55 -21.01
N TYR A 92 1.20 -6.34 -21.56
CA TYR A 92 0.12 -5.35 -21.60
C TYR A 92 -0.74 -5.57 -22.84
N VAL A 93 -2.04 -5.62 -22.66
CA VAL A 93 -3.03 -5.80 -23.71
C VAL A 93 -4.05 -4.67 -23.73
N SER A 94 -4.53 -4.33 -24.91
CA SER A 94 -5.63 -3.36 -25.08
C SER A 94 -6.98 -4.04 -24.93
N SER A 95 -8.02 -3.24 -24.58
CA SER A 95 -9.41 -3.72 -24.57
C SER A 95 -9.79 -4.34 -25.92
N GLY A 96 -10.43 -5.51 -25.90
CA GLY A 96 -10.83 -6.27 -27.08
C GLY A 96 -9.72 -7.14 -27.70
N ALA A 97 -8.47 -7.06 -27.23
CA ALA A 97 -7.39 -7.91 -27.72
C ALA A 97 -7.71 -9.40 -27.51
N VAL A 98 -7.33 -10.24 -28.47
CA VAL A 98 -7.44 -11.70 -28.36
C VAL A 98 -6.38 -12.19 -27.38
N ILE A 99 -6.80 -12.96 -26.41
CA ILE A 99 -5.94 -13.56 -25.38
C ILE A 99 -5.60 -15.01 -25.73
N ALA A 100 -6.61 -15.78 -26.06
CA ALA A 100 -6.46 -17.18 -26.43
C ALA A 100 -7.68 -17.66 -27.22
N THR A 101 -7.49 -18.77 -27.94
CA THR A 101 -8.55 -19.38 -28.77
C THR A 101 -8.63 -20.88 -28.46
N VAL A 102 -9.84 -21.40 -28.39
CA VAL A 102 -10.13 -22.84 -28.22
C VAL A 102 -10.57 -23.42 -29.56
N ASP A 103 -10.04 -24.56 -29.93
CA ASP A 103 -10.43 -25.27 -31.13
C ASP A 103 -11.72 -26.08 -30.87
N ARG A 104 -12.76 -25.76 -31.62
CA ARG A 104 -14.09 -26.40 -31.55
C ARG A 104 -14.65 -26.55 -32.97
N PRO A 105 -14.16 -27.57 -33.73
CA PRO A 105 -14.60 -27.80 -35.10
C PRO A 105 -16.10 -28.15 -35.18
N ASP A 106 -16.64 -28.77 -34.15
CA ASP A 106 -18.07 -29.05 -34.01
C ASP A 106 -18.94 -27.80 -34.03
N LEU A 107 -18.54 -26.72 -33.32
CA LEU A 107 -19.26 -25.45 -33.33
C LEU A 107 -19.16 -24.72 -34.66
N LYS A 108 -18.00 -24.84 -35.38
CA LYS A 108 -17.85 -24.30 -36.74
C LYS A 108 -18.80 -24.97 -37.70
N LEU A 109 -18.91 -26.32 -37.65
CA LEU A 109 -19.85 -27.08 -38.46
C LEU A 109 -21.30 -26.75 -38.13
N SER A 110 -21.64 -26.60 -36.84
CA SER A 110 -22.96 -26.21 -36.38
C SER A 110 -23.38 -24.82 -36.88
N GLN A 111 -22.43 -23.86 -36.84
CA GLN A 111 -22.69 -22.50 -37.35
C GLN A 111 -22.93 -22.51 -38.87
N GLU A 112 -22.09 -23.28 -39.62
CA GLU A 112 -22.27 -23.39 -41.07
C GLU A 112 -23.60 -24.05 -41.44
N SER A 113 -24.01 -25.09 -40.70
CA SER A 113 -25.33 -25.72 -40.89
C SER A 113 -26.48 -24.76 -40.63
N SER A 114 -26.42 -23.98 -39.55
CA SER A 114 -27.45 -22.98 -39.23
C SER A 114 -27.46 -21.82 -40.21
N ARG A 115 -26.28 -21.43 -40.78
CA ARG A 115 -26.14 -20.44 -41.83
C ARG A 115 -26.86 -20.89 -43.09
N LEU A 116 -26.66 -22.12 -43.51
CA LEU A 116 -27.33 -22.72 -44.69
C LEU A 116 -28.83 -22.84 -44.49
N SER A 117 -29.27 -23.21 -43.26
CA SER A 117 -30.69 -23.26 -42.89
C SER A 117 -31.34 -21.87 -42.96
N LEU A 118 -30.63 -20.83 -42.49
CA LEU A 118 -31.13 -19.45 -42.61
C LEU A 118 -31.26 -19.00 -44.05
N GLN A 119 -30.25 -19.30 -44.92
CA GLN A 119 -30.31 -18.98 -46.33
C GLN A 119 -31.50 -19.66 -47.04
N LYS A 120 -31.73 -20.94 -46.73
CA LYS A 120 -32.93 -21.65 -47.24
C LYS A 120 -34.21 -20.97 -46.77
N ALA A 121 -34.37 -20.69 -45.49
CA ALA A 121 -35.57 -20.04 -44.96
C ALA A 121 -35.77 -18.62 -45.52
N GLU A 122 -34.70 -17.94 -45.91
CA GLU A 122 -34.77 -16.62 -46.58
C GLU A 122 -35.34 -16.76 -48.02
N LEU A 123 -34.89 -17.75 -48.76
CA LEU A 123 -35.44 -18.08 -50.05
C LEU A 123 -36.94 -18.45 -49.97
N ASP A 124 -37.29 -19.32 -49.03
CA ASP A 124 -38.69 -19.73 -48.77
C ASP A 124 -39.57 -18.50 -48.40
N LEU A 125 -39.00 -17.51 -47.69
CA LEU A 125 -39.67 -16.23 -47.38
C LEU A 125 -39.93 -15.41 -48.65
N TYR A 126 -38.92 -15.28 -49.48
CA TYR A 126 -39.07 -14.54 -50.78
C TYR A 126 -40.05 -15.22 -51.71
N ASP A 127 -40.01 -16.54 -51.85
CA ASP A 127 -41.01 -17.30 -52.66
C ASP A 127 -42.41 -17.11 -52.12
N TYR A 128 -42.64 -17.11 -50.82
CA TYR A 128 -43.95 -16.83 -50.21
C TYR A 128 -44.39 -15.42 -50.56
N LEU A 129 -43.54 -14.39 -50.44
CA LEU A 129 -43.88 -13.00 -50.73
C LEU A 129 -44.15 -12.77 -52.21
N VAL A 130 -43.39 -13.41 -53.11
CA VAL A 130 -43.67 -13.37 -54.56
C VAL A 130 -45.03 -13.98 -54.85
N GLY A 131 -45.39 -15.10 -54.24
CA GLY A 131 -46.72 -15.70 -54.33
C GLY A 131 -47.89 -14.80 -53.82
N GLN A 132 -47.55 -13.77 -53.00
CA GLN A 132 -48.51 -12.76 -52.55
C GLN A 132 -48.47 -11.48 -53.42
N GLY A 133 -47.68 -11.45 -54.52
CA GLY A 133 -47.61 -10.33 -55.48
C GLY A 133 -46.56 -9.25 -55.10
N TYR A 134 -45.64 -9.52 -54.17
CA TYR A 134 -44.54 -8.61 -53.85
C TYR A 134 -43.26 -8.99 -54.60
N SER A 135 -42.37 -8.03 -54.80
CA SER A 135 -41.10 -8.30 -55.46
C SER A 135 -40.15 -9.11 -54.56
N ALA A 136 -39.38 -10.02 -55.10
CA ALA A 136 -38.37 -10.78 -54.40
C ALA A 136 -37.34 -9.83 -53.74
N GLY A 137 -37.11 -10.00 -52.47
CA GLY A 137 -36.13 -9.19 -51.72
C GLY A 137 -36.61 -7.84 -51.21
N ASP A 138 -37.74 -7.31 -51.69
CA ASP A 138 -38.34 -6.06 -51.14
C ASP A 138 -39.31 -6.38 -50.00
N THR A 139 -38.83 -6.28 -48.79
CA THR A 139 -39.61 -6.44 -47.56
C THR A 139 -40.17 -5.12 -47.04
N THR A 140 -39.81 -3.98 -47.65
CA THR A 140 -40.19 -2.63 -47.17
C THR A 140 -41.58 -2.23 -47.60
N SER A 141 -42.02 -2.71 -48.76
CA SER A 141 -43.38 -2.47 -49.32
C SER A 141 -44.44 -3.42 -48.75
N VAL A 142 -44.02 -4.45 -47.96
CA VAL A 142 -44.92 -5.46 -47.40
C VAL A 142 -45.55 -4.96 -46.09
N PRO A 143 -46.88 -5.05 -45.90
CA PRO A 143 -47.52 -4.74 -44.62
C PRO A 143 -46.93 -5.56 -43.49
N ALA A 144 -46.74 -4.92 -42.30
CA ALA A 144 -46.04 -5.52 -41.18
C ALA A 144 -46.65 -6.86 -40.73
N ASP A 145 -47.97 -6.97 -40.68
CA ASP A 145 -48.66 -8.21 -40.26
C ASP A 145 -48.44 -9.35 -41.27
N LEU A 146 -48.49 -9.05 -42.58
CA LEU A 146 -48.23 -10.03 -43.63
C LEU A 146 -46.75 -10.47 -43.59
N LEU A 147 -45.81 -9.54 -43.41
CA LEU A 147 -44.38 -9.84 -43.28
C LEU A 147 -44.11 -10.70 -42.07
N ALA A 148 -44.72 -10.43 -40.92
CA ALA A 148 -44.58 -11.24 -39.71
C ALA A 148 -45.11 -12.66 -39.95
N MET A 149 -46.28 -12.81 -40.58
CA MET A 149 -46.85 -14.10 -40.94
C MET A 149 -45.95 -14.86 -41.94
N ALA A 150 -45.42 -14.19 -42.96
CA ALA A 150 -44.52 -14.76 -43.94
C ALA A 150 -43.22 -15.29 -43.30
N LYS A 151 -42.59 -14.51 -42.39
CA LYS A 151 -41.42 -14.93 -41.62
C LYS A 151 -41.67 -16.15 -40.73
N MET A 152 -42.86 -16.27 -40.16
CA MET A 152 -43.25 -17.46 -39.41
C MET A 152 -43.44 -18.67 -40.30
N LYS A 153 -44.19 -18.54 -41.41
CA LYS A 153 -44.48 -19.65 -42.33
C LYS A 153 -43.23 -20.19 -43.04
N SER A 154 -42.33 -19.33 -43.45
CA SER A 154 -41.03 -19.73 -44.04
C SER A 154 -40.03 -20.33 -43.05
N GLY A 155 -40.30 -20.23 -41.74
CA GLY A 155 -39.33 -20.62 -40.72
C GLY A 155 -38.15 -19.63 -40.56
N TYR A 156 -38.17 -18.46 -41.24
CA TYR A 156 -37.10 -17.46 -41.22
C TYR A 156 -36.74 -17.02 -39.79
N SER A 157 -37.75 -16.72 -38.96
CA SER A 157 -37.54 -16.28 -37.59
C SER A 157 -36.84 -17.32 -36.72
N ALA A 158 -37.19 -18.59 -36.87
CA ALA A 158 -36.55 -19.69 -36.15
C ALA A 158 -35.09 -19.90 -36.62
N ALA A 159 -34.88 -19.99 -37.92
CA ALA A 159 -33.52 -20.17 -38.51
C ALA A 159 -32.60 -18.99 -38.19
N LYS A 160 -33.10 -17.75 -38.15
CA LYS A 160 -32.33 -16.57 -37.74
C LYS A 160 -31.90 -16.67 -36.27
N ASN A 161 -32.76 -17.10 -35.38
CA ASN A 161 -32.42 -17.33 -33.96
C ASN A 161 -31.40 -18.45 -33.79
N ASP A 162 -31.52 -19.55 -34.52
CA ASP A 162 -30.57 -20.67 -34.49
C ASP A 162 -29.19 -20.26 -34.98
N PHE A 163 -29.12 -19.45 -36.05
CA PHE A 163 -27.85 -18.89 -36.52
C PHE A 163 -27.25 -17.91 -35.54
N ALA A 164 -28.07 -17.05 -34.90
CA ALA A 164 -27.59 -16.14 -33.88
C ALA A 164 -27.03 -16.91 -32.67
N ARG A 165 -27.68 -18.00 -32.24
CA ARG A 165 -27.23 -18.86 -31.15
C ARG A 165 -25.90 -19.53 -31.48
N SER A 166 -25.78 -20.17 -32.65
CA SER A 166 -24.52 -20.82 -33.07
C SER A 166 -23.38 -19.83 -33.25
N SER A 167 -23.67 -18.61 -33.71
CA SER A 167 -22.70 -17.53 -33.79
C SER A 167 -22.22 -17.05 -32.42
N TYR A 168 -23.12 -17.00 -31.44
CA TYR A 168 -22.77 -16.67 -30.06
C TYR A 168 -21.89 -17.77 -29.41
N GLU A 169 -22.20 -19.02 -29.67
CA GLU A 169 -21.43 -20.17 -29.16
C GLU A 169 -20.00 -20.18 -29.74
N ILE A 170 -19.84 -19.92 -31.04
CA ILE A 170 -18.50 -19.86 -31.67
C ILE A 170 -17.71 -18.63 -31.21
N ALA A 171 -18.39 -17.49 -31.00
CA ALA A 171 -17.73 -16.32 -30.42
C ALA A 171 -17.19 -16.59 -29.02
N GLY A 172 -17.82 -17.52 -28.29
CA GLY A 172 -17.35 -17.97 -26.96
C GLY A 172 -16.06 -18.82 -26.98
N THR A 173 -15.57 -19.23 -28.17
CA THR A 173 -14.29 -19.94 -28.31
C THR A 173 -13.08 -19.01 -28.29
N VAL A 174 -13.28 -17.71 -28.46
CA VAL A 174 -12.24 -16.70 -28.44
C VAL A 174 -12.34 -15.89 -27.15
N LEU A 175 -11.26 -15.83 -26.41
CA LEU A 175 -11.19 -15.07 -25.17
C LEU A 175 -10.58 -13.70 -25.44
N HIS A 176 -11.34 -12.64 -25.09
CA HIS A 176 -10.92 -11.26 -25.29
C HIS A 176 -10.72 -10.53 -23.96
N ALA A 177 -9.80 -9.55 -23.97
CA ALA A 177 -9.59 -8.66 -22.85
C ALA A 177 -10.78 -7.69 -22.69
N PRO A 178 -11.46 -7.63 -21.53
CA PRO A 178 -12.62 -6.74 -21.32
C PRO A 178 -12.22 -5.27 -21.18
N PHE A 179 -10.99 -5.00 -20.77
CA PHE A 179 -10.37 -3.68 -20.66
C PHE A 179 -8.86 -3.79 -20.86
N SER A 180 -8.19 -2.67 -21.05
CA SER A 180 -6.74 -2.62 -21.19
C SER A 180 -6.06 -2.86 -19.85
N GLY A 181 -5.02 -3.71 -19.81
CA GLY A 181 -4.30 -4.06 -18.59
C GLY A 181 -3.22 -5.10 -18.83
N ARG A 182 -2.63 -5.60 -17.75
CA ARG A 182 -1.61 -6.66 -17.79
C ARG A 182 -2.24 -8.03 -17.58
N VAL A 183 -1.74 -8.98 -18.36
CA VAL A 183 -2.14 -10.39 -18.25
C VAL A 183 -1.37 -11.05 -17.11
N ALA A 184 -2.08 -11.82 -16.28
CA ALA A 184 -1.52 -12.58 -15.19
C ALA A 184 -2.13 -13.99 -15.10
N ASP A 185 -1.42 -14.91 -14.46
CA ASP A 185 -1.89 -16.25 -14.07
C ASP A 185 -2.24 -17.21 -15.24
N ILE A 186 -1.67 -17.02 -16.41
CA ILE A 186 -1.75 -18.07 -17.46
C ILE A 186 -0.90 -19.25 -17.02
N LYS A 187 -1.53 -20.40 -16.85
CA LYS A 187 -0.89 -21.68 -16.45
C LYS A 187 -0.86 -22.71 -17.57
N GLN A 188 -1.81 -22.62 -18.50
CA GLN A 188 -1.98 -23.54 -19.61
C GLN A 188 -1.01 -23.23 -20.74
N LYS A 189 -0.79 -24.23 -21.58
CA LYS A 189 -0.01 -24.15 -22.81
C LYS A 189 -0.89 -24.41 -24.04
N PRO A 190 -0.47 -23.99 -25.23
CA PRO A 190 -1.11 -24.43 -26.46
C PRO A 190 -1.22 -25.96 -26.50
N PHE A 191 -2.37 -26.43 -26.93
CA PHE A 191 -2.78 -27.85 -27.01
C PHE A 191 -3.21 -28.49 -25.70
N ASP A 192 -3.13 -27.79 -24.55
CA ASP A 192 -3.78 -28.25 -23.31
C ASP A 192 -5.31 -28.15 -23.42
N GLN A 193 -6.01 -28.85 -22.57
CA GLN A 193 -7.45 -28.68 -22.38
C GLN A 193 -7.71 -27.35 -21.66
N SER A 194 -8.70 -26.56 -22.13
CA SER A 194 -9.09 -25.35 -21.44
C SER A 194 -9.62 -25.69 -20.04
N PRO A 195 -9.30 -24.88 -19.01
CA PRO A 195 -9.80 -25.10 -17.67
C PRO A 195 -11.31 -24.81 -17.62
N SER A 196 -12.02 -25.48 -16.70
CA SER A 196 -13.44 -25.17 -16.40
C SER A 196 -13.64 -23.90 -15.57
N GLY A 197 -12.55 -23.27 -15.14
CA GLY A 197 -12.51 -22.04 -14.35
C GLY A 197 -11.67 -20.94 -15.01
N THR A 198 -11.04 -20.12 -14.20
CA THR A 198 -10.20 -19.01 -14.66
C THR A 198 -9.04 -19.50 -15.53
N PHE A 199 -8.93 -18.96 -16.72
CA PHE A 199 -7.80 -19.18 -17.64
C PHE A 199 -6.65 -18.19 -17.36
N CYS A 200 -6.98 -16.90 -17.20
CA CYS A 200 -6.03 -15.85 -16.85
C CYS A 200 -6.75 -14.73 -16.14
N THR A 201 -5.98 -13.78 -15.64
CA THR A 201 -6.49 -12.57 -15.01
C THR A 201 -5.97 -11.35 -15.76
N ILE A 202 -6.85 -10.38 -16.07
CA ILE A 202 -6.44 -9.06 -16.55
C ILE A 202 -6.47 -8.09 -15.36
N VAL A 203 -5.38 -7.36 -15.17
CA VAL A 203 -5.19 -6.41 -14.08
C VAL A 203 -4.91 -5.04 -14.66
N ASP A 204 -5.74 -4.05 -14.33
CA ASP A 204 -5.44 -2.65 -14.62
C ASP A 204 -4.58 -2.10 -13.48
N ASP A 205 -3.30 -1.99 -13.75
CA ASP A 205 -2.28 -1.51 -12.81
C ASP A 205 -1.96 -0.02 -12.97
N SER A 206 -2.69 0.72 -13.79
CA SER A 206 -2.45 2.16 -14.02
C SER A 206 -2.68 3.01 -12.78
N VAL A 207 -3.72 2.65 -12.03
CA VAL A 207 -4.08 3.25 -10.74
C VAL A 207 -4.36 2.11 -9.76
N LEU A 208 -3.73 2.17 -8.60
CA LEU A 208 -3.94 1.19 -7.55
C LEU A 208 -4.70 1.81 -6.37
N GLU A 209 -5.47 1.01 -5.71
CA GLU A 209 -6.08 1.31 -4.43
C GLU A 209 -5.22 0.73 -3.32
N VAL A 210 -5.18 1.40 -2.19
CA VAL A 210 -4.50 0.93 -0.98
C VAL A 210 -5.55 0.72 0.07
N ASP A 211 -5.81 -0.52 0.41
CA ASP A 211 -6.69 -0.86 1.52
C ASP A 211 -5.88 -0.98 2.79
N PHE A 212 -6.26 -0.21 3.81
CA PHE A 212 -5.65 -0.22 5.13
C PHE A 212 -6.70 -0.03 6.22
N SER A 213 -6.34 -0.34 7.45
CA SER A 213 -7.26 -0.22 8.59
C SER A 213 -6.70 0.73 9.64
N VAL A 214 -7.60 1.48 10.27
CA VAL A 214 -7.28 2.38 11.39
C VAL A 214 -8.15 2.04 12.58
N MET A 215 -7.71 2.39 13.79
CA MET A 215 -8.48 2.18 15.01
C MET A 215 -9.67 3.15 15.07
N GLU A 216 -10.78 2.72 15.68
CA GLU A 216 -11.96 3.58 15.89
C GLU A 216 -11.62 4.88 16.61
N SER A 217 -10.72 4.85 17.60
CA SER A 217 -10.24 6.04 18.33
C SER A 217 -9.60 7.10 17.44
N GLU A 218 -9.13 6.71 16.24
CA GLU A 218 -8.48 7.58 15.27
C GLU A 218 -9.45 8.08 14.18
N TYR A 219 -10.72 7.65 14.23
CA TYR A 219 -11.71 8.00 13.21
C TYR A 219 -11.86 9.51 12.99
N SER A 220 -11.85 10.29 14.09
CA SER A 220 -11.96 11.75 14.02
C SER A 220 -10.80 12.44 13.27
N PHE A 221 -9.68 11.74 13.12
CA PHE A 221 -8.54 12.20 12.35
C PHE A 221 -8.79 12.10 10.84
N LEU A 222 -9.61 11.15 10.39
CA LEU A 222 -9.79 10.80 9.00
C LEU A 222 -10.80 11.71 8.30
N SER A 223 -10.52 12.00 7.04
CA SER A 223 -11.50 12.55 6.08
C SER A 223 -11.12 12.15 4.67
N VAL A 224 -12.11 12.06 3.79
CA VAL A 224 -11.89 11.85 2.35
C VAL A 224 -11.09 13.03 1.81
N GLY A 225 -10.12 12.75 0.96
CA GLY A 225 -9.22 13.75 0.36
C GLY A 225 -7.93 13.99 1.13
N LEU A 226 -7.74 13.43 2.33
CA LEU A 226 -6.48 13.53 3.06
C LEU A 226 -5.32 12.97 2.22
N PRO A 227 -4.17 13.66 2.20
CA PRO A 227 -2.98 13.14 1.55
C PRO A 227 -2.45 11.91 2.30
N VAL A 228 -2.00 10.94 1.53
CA VAL A 228 -1.32 9.75 2.05
C VAL A 228 0.02 9.58 1.35
N ARG A 229 1.02 9.15 2.11
CA ARG A 229 2.30 8.68 1.59
C ARG A 229 2.36 7.16 1.73
N ILE A 230 2.78 6.50 0.68
CA ILE A 230 2.77 5.04 0.57
C ILE A 230 4.20 4.59 0.30
N ARG A 231 4.72 3.72 1.14
CA ARG A 231 6.06 3.11 1.00
C ARG A 231 5.93 1.61 0.89
N PRO A 232 6.30 1.01 -0.26
CA PRO A 232 6.32 -0.44 -0.40
C PRO A 232 7.33 -1.09 0.53
N PHE A 233 7.00 -2.21 1.18
CA PHE A 233 7.99 -2.95 1.97
C PHE A 233 9.08 -3.58 1.12
N ALA A 234 8.83 -3.78 -0.18
CA ALA A 234 9.83 -4.28 -1.11
C ALA A 234 10.96 -3.27 -1.39
N ASP A 235 10.66 -1.96 -1.29
CA ASP A 235 11.63 -0.88 -1.47
C ASP A 235 11.18 0.34 -0.66
N GLU A 236 11.61 0.43 0.58
CA GLU A 236 11.25 1.51 1.51
C GLU A 236 11.88 2.87 1.13
N THR A 237 12.80 2.90 0.16
CA THR A 237 13.39 4.15 -0.34
C THR A 237 12.45 4.90 -1.28
N LYS A 238 11.50 4.19 -1.90
CA LYS A 238 10.49 4.77 -2.79
C LYS A 238 9.27 5.21 -2.00
N GLU A 239 8.79 6.38 -2.34
CA GLU A 239 7.58 6.96 -1.75
C GLU A 239 6.62 7.41 -2.85
N TYR A 240 5.37 7.05 -2.69
CA TYR A 240 4.27 7.38 -3.60
C TYR A 240 3.25 8.24 -2.87
N SER A 241 2.78 9.27 -3.56
CA SER A 241 1.73 10.15 -3.03
C SER A 241 0.36 9.70 -3.52
N GLY A 242 -0.59 9.67 -2.61
CA GLY A 242 -1.98 9.32 -2.87
C GLY A 242 -2.94 10.17 -2.04
N LYS A 243 -4.22 9.83 -2.12
CA LYS A 243 -5.29 10.48 -1.35
C LYS A 243 -6.29 9.44 -0.85
N VAL A 244 -6.84 9.67 0.34
CA VAL A 244 -7.98 8.90 0.85
C VAL A 244 -9.18 9.12 -0.06
N THR A 245 -9.76 8.03 -0.57
CA THR A 245 -10.93 8.08 -1.45
C THR A 245 -12.20 7.60 -0.76
N ALA A 246 -12.07 6.65 0.17
CA ALA A 246 -13.23 6.12 0.89
C ALA A 246 -12.86 5.74 2.33
N ILE A 247 -13.84 5.89 3.20
CA ILE A 247 -13.79 5.44 4.61
C ILE A 247 -15.05 4.59 4.81
N ASN A 248 -14.85 3.33 5.19
CA ASN A 248 -15.98 2.43 5.44
C ASN A 248 -16.75 2.90 6.68
N PRO A 249 -18.08 3.04 6.65
CA PRO A 249 -18.88 3.48 7.79
C PRO A 249 -19.10 2.38 8.85
N LEU A 250 -18.43 1.24 8.73
CA LEU A 250 -18.56 0.10 9.63
C LEU A 250 -17.25 -0.12 10.40
N VAL A 251 -17.38 -0.34 11.71
CA VAL A 251 -16.31 -0.81 12.59
C VAL A 251 -16.37 -2.33 12.63
N ASN A 252 -15.24 -2.99 12.38
CA ASN A 252 -15.17 -4.44 12.46
C ASN A 252 -15.07 -4.95 13.91
N GLU A 253 -15.12 -6.27 14.11
CA GLU A 253 -15.05 -6.91 15.43
C GLU A 253 -13.75 -6.61 16.20
N LYS A 254 -12.71 -6.12 15.53
CA LYS A 254 -11.42 -5.73 16.13
C LYS A 254 -11.36 -4.24 16.48
N GLY A 255 -12.45 -3.49 16.36
CA GLY A 255 -12.48 -2.06 16.60
C GLY A 255 -11.74 -1.25 15.51
N GLN A 256 -11.73 -1.74 14.27
CA GLN A 256 -11.02 -1.11 13.15
C GLN A 256 -12.00 -0.69 12.06
N ILE A 257 -11.64 0.40 11.38
CA ILE A 257 -12.34 0.96 10.23
C ILE A 257 -11.47 0.76 9.00
N SER A 258 -12.04 0.18 7.94
CA SER A 258 -11.37 0.06 6.64
C SER A 258 -11.35 1.40 5.92
N VAL A 259 -10.21 1.75 5.38
CA VAL A 259 -9.98 2.97 4.61
C VAL A 259 -9.32 2.61 3.29
N THR A 260 -9.78 3.23 2.22
CA THR A 260 -9.19 3.07 0.88
C THR A 260 -8.57 4.40 0.45
N ALA A 261 -7.35 4.34 -0.02
CA ALA A 261 -6.66 5.46 -0.66
C ALA A 261 -6.29 5.07 -2.09
N GLN A 262 -6.15 6.05 -2.96
CA GLN A 262 -5.79 5.86 -4.36
C GLN A 262 -4.38 6.40 -4.62
N VAL A 263 -3.59 5.63 -5.39
CA VAL A 263 -2.24 5.97 -5.80
C VAL A 263 -2.05 5.71 -7.29
N ARG A 264 -1.33 6.60 -7.97
CA ARG A 264 -0.90 6.37 -9.35
C ARG A 264 0.32 5.47 -9.37
N ASN A 265 0.34 4.53 -10.30
CA ASN A 265 1.45 3.62 -10.51
C ASN A 265 2.39 4.14 -11.60
N ASP A 266 3.67 4.09 -11.36
CA ASP A 266 4.74 4.34 -12.34
C ASP A 266 5.20 3.05 -13.05
N GLY A 267 4.53 1.93 -12.79
CA GLY A 267 4.87 0.60 -13.28
C GLY A 267 5.70 -0.25 -12.31
N SER A 268 6.07 0.28 -11.16
CA SER A 268 6.83 -0.48 -10.15
C SER A 268 5.97 -1.07 -9.04
N LEU A 269 4.73 -0.62 -8.90
CA LEU A 269 3.77 -1.17 -7.94
C LEU A 269 2.97 -2.31 -8.58
N ILE A 270 2.74 -3.37 -7.82
CA ILE A 270 2.05 -4.58 -8.27
C ILE A 270 0.85 -4.85 -7.35
N ASP A 271 -0.26 -5.32 -7.93
CA ASP A 271 -1.43 -5.82 -7.19
C ASP A 271 -1.01 -6.85 -6.14
N GLY A 272 -1.46 -6.66 -4.90
CA GLY A 272 -1.15 -7.54 -3.79
C GLY A 272 0.08 -7.16 -2.97
N MET A 273 0.88 -6.16 -3.34
CA MET A 273 2.01 -5.68 -2.53
C MET A 273 1.55 -5.12 -1.19
N ASN A 274 2.32 -5.45 -0.13
CA ASN A 274 2.15 -4.82 1.18
C ASN A 274 2.91 -3.50 1.23
N VAL A 275 2.28 -2.51 1.86
CA VAL A 275 2.79 -1.14 1.93
C VAL A 275 2.61 -0.56 3.32
N ARG A 276 3.49 0.35 3.69
CA ARG A 276 3.29 1.26 4.82
C ARG A 276 2.54 2.49 4.34
N VAL A 277 1.47 2.83 5.03
CA VAL A 277 0.60 3.98 4.74
C VAL A 277 0.78 5.03 5.82
N ILE A 278 1.07 6.25 5.43
CA ILE A 278 1.22 7.41 6.31
C ILE A 278 0.14 8.41 5.89
N VAL A 279 -0.91 8.53 6.70
CA VAL A 279 -1.96 9.53 6.49
C VAL A 279 -1.53 10.81 7.18
N GLU A 280 -1.60 11.95 6.50
CA GLU A 280 -1.17 13.24 7.05
C GLU A 280 -2.32 14.22 7.15
N ARG A 281 -2.37 14.91 8.29
CA ARG A 281 -3.29 16.03 8.52
C ARG A 281 -2.56 17.19 9.16
N MET A 282 -2.64 18.36 8.54
CA MET A 282 -2.06 19.58 9.07
C MET A 282 -2.88 20.10 10.25
N ILE A 283 -2.22 20.37 11.37
CA ILE A 283 -2.80 21.03 12.56
C ILE A 283 -2.12 22.37 12.70
N PRO A 284 -2.84 23.48 12.52
CA PRO A 284 -2.23 24.80 12.52
C PRO A 284 -1.85 25.28 13.92
N GLY A 285 -0.86 26.14 13.98
CA GLY A 285 -0.54 26.97 15.16
C GLY A 285 0.01 26.22 16.37
N GLN A 286 0.72 25.11 16.17
CA GLN A 286 1.26 24.27 17.25
C GLN A 286 2.69 24.71 17.64
N LEU A 287 3.04 24.60 18.94
CA LEU A 287 4.42 24.72 19.40
C LEU A 287 5.19 23.45 19.02
N VAL A 288 6.09 23.57 18.05
CA VAL A 288 6.77 22.41 17.47
C VAL A 288 8.25 22.44 17.81
N VAL A 289 8.77 21.34 18.34
CA VAL A 289 10.19 21.12 18.64
C VAL A 289 10.71 19.89 17.93
N PRO A 290 11.99 19.85 17.50
CA PRO A 290 12.62 18.63 17.05
C PRO A 290 12.59 17.55 18.13
N ARG A 291 12.50 16.28 17.75
CA ARG A 291 12.49 15.16 18.72
C ARG A 291 13.71 15.17 19.64
N SER A 292 14.87 15.63 19.13
CA SER A 292 16.10 15.76 19.92
C SER A 292 16.05 16.76 21.07
N ALA A 293 15.09 17.68 21.05
CA ALA A 293 14.92 18.66 22.12
C ALA A 293 14.33 18.07 23.41
N VAL A 294 13.52 17.01 23.27
CA VAL A 294 12.83 16.39 24.40
C VAL A 294 13.64 15.20 24.92
N VAL A 295 13.91 15.18 26.21
CA VAL A 295 14.58 14.11 26.92
C VAL A 295 13.68 13.57 28.04
N ILE A 296 13.81 12.28 28.36
CA ILE A 296 13.06 11.69 29.48
C ILE A 296 13.90 11.80 30.74
N ARG A 297 13.35 12.40 31.77
CA ARG A 297 13.93 12.53 33.10
C ARG A 297 12.88 12.17 34.15
N ASP A 298 13.23 11.33 35.11
CA ASP A 298 12.33 10.87 36.17
C ASP A 298 10.98 10.36 35.61
N ASN A 299 11.01 9.69 34.47
CA ASN A 299 9.86 9.18 33.75
C ASN A 299 8.88 10.27 33.24
N LEU A 300 9.37 11.49 33.04
CA LEU A 300 8.64 12.65 32.50
C LEU A 300 9.37 13.22 31.27
N ASP A 301 8.60 13.79 30.36
CA ASP A 301 9.12 14.50 29.20
C ASP A 301 9.60 15.90 29.61
N VAL A 302 10.83 16.22 29.27
CA VAL A 302 11.49 17.48 29.65
C VAL A 302 12.20 18.04 28.42
N LEU A 303 12.15 19.35 28.26
CA LEU A 303 13.05 20.09 27.40
C LEU A 303 13.82 21.13 28.23
N PHE A 304 14.91 21.63 27.66
CA PHE A 304 15.67 22.71 28.25
C PHE A 304 15.47 24.00 27.43
N THR A 305 15.15 25.08 28.12
CA THR A 305 15.17 26.43 27.53
C THR A 305 16.47 27.12 27.94
N CYS A 306 17.03 27.93 27.06
CA CYS A 306 18.19 28.74 27.32
C CYS A 306 17.70 30.15 27.70
N THR A 307 18.08 30.62 28.88
CA THR A 307 17.77 31.96 29.36
C THR A 307 18.80 32.98 28.81
N ASP A 308 18.44 34.28 28.86
CA ASP A 308 19.32 35.35 28.33
C ASP A 308 20.66 35.48 29.07
N ASP A 309 20.75 34.98 30.32
CA ASP A 309 21.96 34.92 31.11
C ASP A 309 22.83 33.65 30.82
N GLY A 310 22.50 32.86 29.80
CA GLY A 310 23.28 31.71 29.37
C GLY A 310 23.15 30.49 30.26
N LYS A 311 21.98 30.30 30.86
CA LYS A 311 21.65 29.14 31.69
C LYS A 311 20.58 28.25 31.05
N ALA A 312 20.71 26.94 31.26
CA ALA A 312 19.70 25.97 30.88
C ALA A 312 18.63 25.88 31.95
N HIS A 313 17.39 26.16 31.62
CA HIS A 313 16.25 25.98 32.51
C HIS A 313 15.48 24.70 32.13
N TRP A 314 15.21 23.88 33.16
CA TRP A 314 14.51 22.59 33.01
C TRP A 314 13.01 22.84 32.94
N THR A 315 12.38 22.53 31.81
CA THR A 315 10.96 22.74 31.57
C THR A 315 10.23 21.42 31.32
N TYR A 316 9.28 21.09 32.17
CA TYR A 316 8.43 19.91 31.98
C TYR A 316 7.42 20.18 30.89
N VAL A 317 7.28 19.21 29.95
CA VAL A 317 6.35 19.32 28.84
C VAL A 317 5.46 18.09 28.72
N THR A 318 4.33 18.27 28.07
CA THR A 318 3.44 17.20 27.64
C THR A 318 3.47 17.13 26.12
N ILE A 319 3.78 15.95 25.57
CA ILE A 319 3.75 15.71 24.14
C ILE A 319 2.30 15.46 23.73
N LEU A 320 1.72 16.35 22.92
CA LEU A 320 0.37 16.22 22.40
C LEU A 320 0.32 15.36 21.13
N TYR A 321 1.27 15.61 20.21
CA TYR A 321 1.38 14.87 18.95
C TYR A 321 2.83 14.65 18.58
N SER A 322 3.08 13.58 17.81
CA SER A 322 4.41 13.26 17.29
C SER A 322 4.35 12.89 15.82
N ASN A 323 5.41 13.18 15.10
CA ASN A 323 5.70 12.60 13.77
C ASN A 323 7.15 12.08 13.73
N GLY A 324 7.64 11.68 12.55
CA GLY A 324 9.00 11.14 12.41
C GLY A 324 10.12 12.08 12.87
N GLU A 325 9.92 13.40 12.87
CA GLU A 325 10.97 14.41 13.04
C GLU A 325 10.77 15.31 14.27
N SER A 326 9.51 15.53 14.69
CA SER A 326 9.17 16.58 15.66
C SER A 326 8.07 16.14 16.63
N TYR A 327 7.99 16.86 17.72
CA TYR A 327 6.91 16.82 18.71
C TYR A 327 6.14 18.12 18.74
N VAL A 328 4.83 18.02 18.97
CA VAL A 328 4.01 19.14 19.44
C VAL A 328 4.00 19.08 20.97
N VAL A 329 4.43 20.14 21.60
CA VAL A 329 4.58 20.21 23.05
C VAL A 329 3.75 21.34 23.66
N GLU A 330 3.30 21.13 24.88
CA GLU A 330 2.79 22.20 25.74
C GLU A 330 3.44 22.11 27.12
N ALA A 331 3.45 23.23 27.85
CA ALA A 331 3.97 23.26 29.21
C ALA A 331 3.11 22.36 30.11
N ASN A 332 3.76 21.55 30.97
CA ASN A 332 3.09 20.70 31.91
C ASN A 332 2.60 21.55 33.10
N LYS A 333 1.31 21.88 33.12
CA LYS A 333 0.68 22.74 34.13
C LYS A 333 0.68 22.12 35.53
N ASP A 334 0.64 20.79 35.64
CA ASP A 334 0.66 20.10 36.93
C ASP A 334 2.03 20.24 37.63
N ARG A 335 3.05 20.64 36.89
CA ARG A 335 4.42 20.90 37.37
C ARG A 335 4.77 22.37 37.39
N ASN A 336 3.77 23.28 37.24
CA ASN A 336 3.97 24.72 37.14
C ASN A 336 5.03 25.14 36.13
N ALA A 337 5.13 24.36 35.01
CA ALA A 337 6.03 24.68 33.95
C ALA A 337 5.45 25.78 33.04
N GLU A 338 6.32 26.62 32.48
CA GLU A 338 5.98 27.65 31.51
C GLU A 338 6.78 27.41 30.24
N LEU A 339 6.12 27.56 29.09
CA LEU A 339 6.73 27.45 27.78
C LEU A 339 6.00 28.39 26.81
N ASN A 340 6.73 29.36 26.28
CA ASN A 340 6.15 30.43 25.49
C ASN A 340 6.75 30.44 24.07
N GLU A 341 5.97 30.96 23.13
CA GLU A 341 6.49 31.26 21.82
C GLU A 341 7.63 32.30 21.91
N GLY A 342 8.75 32.01 21.27
CA GLY A 342 9.96 32.85 21.33
C GLY A 342 11.07 32.27 22.21
N ASP A 343 10.76 31.33 23.11
CA ASP A 343 11.76 30.70 23.97
C ASP A 343 12.86 30.01 23.15
N GLN A 344 14.09 30.07 23.63
CA GLN A 344 15.24 29.39 23.02
C GLN A 344 15.31 27.95 23.53
N VAL A 345 14.88 26.99 22.74
CA VAL A 345 14.87 25.57 23.13
C VAL A 345 16.17 24.90 22.72
N ILE A 346 16.80 24.21 23.66
CA ILE A 346 18.05 23.45 23.43
C ILE A 346 17.71 22.14 22.71
N VAL A 347 18.29 21.96 21.52
CA VAL A 347 18.03 20.78 20.65
C VAL A 347 19.20 19.81 20.58
N SER A 348 20.38 20.22 21.06
CA SER A 348 21.58 19.37 21.11
C SER A 348 22.45 19.77 22.31
N GLY A 349 23.16 18.79 22.90
CA GLY A 349 23.94 18.98 24.12
C GLY A 349 23.13 18.84 25.42
N ASN A 350 21.84 18.47 25.32
CA ASN A 350 20.86 18.44 26.42
C ASN A 350 20.93 17.18 27.32
N LEU A 351 21.62 16.13 26.92
CA LEU A 351 21.61 14.83 27.63
C LEU A 351 22.25 14.91 29.04
N ASN A 352 23.24 15.77 29.23
CA ASN A 352 23.98 15.87 30.50
C ASN A 352 23.68 17.20 31.27
N LEU A 353 22.70 17.96 30.80
CA LEU A 353 22.33 19.21 31.47
C LEU A 353 21.55 18.94 32.75
N ALA A 354 21.84 19.73 33.76
CA ALA A 354 21.01 19.89 34.94
C ALA A 354 20.34 21.28 34.92
N ASP A 355 19.32 21.48 35.76
CA ASP A 355 18.69 22.77 35.89
C ASP A 355 19.72 23.82 36.33
N ASN A 356 19.63 25.04 35.76
CA ASN A 356 20.56 26.14 35.97
C ASN A 356 22.04 25.90 35.57
N SER A 357 22.31 24.86 34.74
CA SER A 357 23.64 24.65 34.18
C SER A 357 24.05 25.79 33.25
N ASP A 358 25.31 26.24 33.37
CA ASP A 358 25.87 27.20 32.41
C ASP A 358 26.05 26.56 31.04
N VAL A 359 25.57 27.22 29.99
CA VAL A 359 25.62 26.74 28.61
C VAL A 359 26.23 27.79 27.68
N LEU A 360 26.95 27.30 26.69
CA LEU A 360 27.48 28.12 25.58
C LEU A 360 26.71 27.78 24.31
N VAL A 361 25.96 28.73 23.81
CA VAL A 361 25.21 28.56 22.56
C VAL A 361 26.16 28.60 21.38
N LYS A 362 26.24 27.47 20.66
CA LYS A 362 26.98 27.36 19.41
C LYS A 362 26.16 28.01 18.29
N ARG A 363 26.73 29.04 17.68
CA ARG A 363 26.11 29.77 16.56
C ARG A 363 26.30 29.00 15.24
#